data_5ef806bcec9e5844b5aced237ee638d1
#
_entry.id   5ef806bcec9e5844b5aced237ee638d1
#
_cell.length_a   1.000
_cell.length_b   1.000
_cell.length_c   1.000
_cell.angle_alpha   90.00
_cell.angle_beta   90.00
_cell.angle_gamma   90.00
#
_symmetry.space_group_name_H-M   'P 1'
#
loop_
_entity.id
_entity.type
_entity.pdbx_description
1 polymer ?
#
loop_
_entity_poly.entity_id
_entity_poly.type
_entity_poly.pdbx_seq_one_letter_code
_entity_poly.pdbx_strand_id
1 'polypeptide(L)'
;MPIDLIFNQILAFDFLVAGFIQGFHDPLITIALQVLTEIGNPAVWFLVAAAYYWLGKENDSAFIILLILFTAAISALIKMYIARPRPYLEANLVENKSSLLDVLPETEYAQYSFPSGHATMISSAYFYFRDFVSGNKQKLLILAIIVVSLSRLYLGKHFLTDVLAGIILGGFIGWTAVELKDKYAGKQFNWHSKKARALNVIIVILLLVLVLSRDYSYIAIFLSYFAGFLHFKRMKLNLYRPTNLKQIILRLGAGFFVLGLLAILVISSNAFIAIIALALMGLWISLIYPLILVKHKKWVQGIR
;
A
#
# COMPACT_ATOMS: atom_id res chain seq x y z
N MET A 1 -34.29 10.80 16.74
CA MET A 1 -33.11 11.47 17.30
C MET A 1 -32.48 12.26 16.17
N PRO A 2 -32.24 13.57 16.26
CA PRO A 2 -31.66 14.34 15.18
C PRO A 2 -30.27 13.80 14.82
N ILE A 3 -29.98 13.64 13.54
CA ILE A 3 -28.69 13.12 13.04
C ILE A 3 -27.51 13.89 13.62
N ASP A 4 -27.66 15.22 13.76
CA ASP A 4 -26.64 16.10 14.35
C ASP A 4 -26.28 15.75 15.78
N LEU A 5 -27.23 15.30 16.59
CA LEU A 5 -27.00 14.90 17.99
C LEU A 5 -26.16 13.64 18.06
N ILE A 6 -26.41 12.66 17.19
CA ILE A 6 -25.61 11.42 17.10
C ILE A 6 -24.19 11.75 16.64
N PHE A 7 -24.04 12.62 15.65
CA PHE A 7 -22.76 13.03 15.12
C PHE A 7 -21.90 13.73 16.20
N ASN A 8 -22.50 14.63 16.95
CA ASN A 8 -21.84 15.34 18.05
C ASN A 8 -21.43 14.39 19.18
N GLN A 9 -22.25 13.39 19.51
CA GLN A 9 -21.90 12.39 20.53
C GLN A 9 -20.73 11.50 20.09
N ILE A 10 -20.71 11.06 18.83
CA ILE A 10 -19.59 10.28 18.25
C ILE A 10 -18.31 11.12 18.30
N LEU A 11 -18.38 12.39 17.91
CA LEU A 11 -17.26 13.30 17.91
C LEU A 11 -16.72 13.53 19.33
N ALA A 12 -17.59 13.77 20.30
CA ALA A 12 -17.21 13.92 21.70
C ALA A 12 -16.53 12.66 22.26
N PHE A 13 -17.01 11.48 21.91
CA PHE A 13 -16.40 10.21 22.29
C PHE A 13 -15.02 10.04 21.65
N ASP A 14 -14.86 10.38 20.38
CA ASP A 14 -13.57 10.34 19.68
C ASP A 14 -12.54 11.25 20.34
N PHE A 15 -12.92 12.46 20.76
CA PHE A 15 -12.05 13.37 21.50
C PHE A 15 -11.65 12.83 22.86
N LEU A 16 -12.58 12.23 23.59
CA LEU A 16 -12.28 11.59 24.90
C LEU A 16 -11.25 10.47 24.74
N VAL A 17 -11.44 9.59 23.75
CA VAL A 17 -10.52 8.49 23.48
C VAL A 17 -9.14 9.01 23.04
N ALA A 18 -9.11 10.00 22.15
CA ALA A 18 -7.86 10.59 21.68
C ALA A 18 -7.07 11.24 22.84
N GLY A 19 -7.74 12.03 23.68
CA GLY A 19 -7.12 12.67 24.86
C GLY A 19 -6.63 11.65 25.89
N PHE A 20 -7.41 10.60 26.15
CA PHE A 20 -7.00 9.52 27.05
C PHE A 20 -5.73 8.81 26.57
N ILE A 21 -5.69 8.41 25.28
CA ILE A 21 -4.54 7.69 24.72
C ILE A 21 -3.29 8.57 24.70
N GLN A 22 -3.42 9.85 24.36
CA GLN A 22 -2.29 10.79 24.35
C GLN A 22 -1.78 11.15 25.76
N GLY A 23 -2.56 10.92 26.79
CA GLY A 23 -2.11 11.04 28.19
C GLY A 23 -0.98 10.05 28.55
N PHE A 24 -0.77 9.00 27.75
CA PHE A 24 0.32 8.02 27.93
C PHE A 24 1.54 8.32 27.05
N HIS A 25 1.73 9.57 26.63
CA HIS A 25 2.83 9.93 25.74
C HIS A 25 4.20 9.67 26.40
N ASP A 26 5.01 8.83 25.73
CA ASP A 26 6.39 8.48 26.10
C ASP A 26 7.27 8.47 24.85
N PRO A 27 8.48 9.06 24.86
CA PRO A 27 9.35 9.13 23.69
C PRO A 27 9.76 7.76 23.13
N LEU A 28 10.03 6.77 23.98
CA LEU A 28 10.43 5.43 23.52
C LEU A 28 9.24 4.69 22.90
N ILE A 29 8.06 4.78 23.53
CA ILE A 29 6.82 4.22 22.96
C ILE A 29 6.51 4.90 21.64
N THR A 30 6.69 6.22 21.54
CA THR A 30 6.48 6.98 20.30
C THR A 30 7.35 6.45 19.16
N ILE A 31 8.66 6.28 19.38
CA ILE A 31 9.57 5.74 18.37
C ILE A 31 9.18 4.31 17.99
N ALA A 32 8.88 3.45 18.97
CA ALA A 32 8.46 2.09 18.71
C ALA A 32 7.19 2.03 17.84
N LEU A 33 6.18 2.85 18.16
CA LEU A 33 4.94 2.90 17.40
C LEU A 33 5.09 3.55 16.04
N GLN A 34 6.03 4.50 15.85
CA GLN A 34 6.40 5.03 14.54
C GLN A 34 7.00 3.95 13.64
N VAL A 35 7.86 3.08 14.17
CA VAL A 35 8.40 1.94 13.42
C VAL A 35 7.32 0.90 13.10
N LEU A 36 6.51 0.54 14.10
CA LEU A 36 5.49 -0.50 13.93
C LEU A 36 4.34 -0.07 13.00
N THR A 37 4.02 1.22 12.95
CA THR A 37 2.98 1.73 12.04
C THR A 37 3.35 1.56 10.57
N GLU A 38 4.66 1.42 10.24
CA GLU A 38 5.13 1.22 8.87
C GLU A 38 4.55 -0.05 8.22
N ILE A 39 4.17 -1.05 9.01
CA ILE A 39 3.50 -2.25 8.48
C ILE A 39 2.17 -1.88 7.79
N GLY A 40 1.53 -0.79 8.21
CA GLY A 40 0.34 -0.23 7.55
C GLY A 40 0.64 0.75 6.41
N ASN A 41 1.90 1.08 6.17
CA ASN A 41 2.28 2.03 5.13
C ASN A 41 2.26 1.36 3.74
N PRO A 42 1.59 1.93 2.73
CA PRO A 42 1.59 1.39 1.36
C PRO A 42 2.99 1.14 0.78
N ALA A 43 4.01 1.94 1.16
CA ALA A 43 5.38 1.75 0.69
C ALA A 43 5.94 0.37 1.05
N VAL A 44 5.65 -0.15 2.26
CA VAL A 44 6.05 -1.51 2.65
C VAL A 44 5.41 -2.56 1.74
N TRP A 45 4.16 -2.37 1.37
CA TRP A 45 3.44 -3.29 0.49
C TRP A 45 3.91 -3.22 -0.97
N PHE A 46 4.42 -2.08 -1.41
CA PHE A 46 5.16 -1.99 -2.68
C PHE A 46 6.43 -2.83 -2.65
N LEU A 47 7.19 -2.82 -1.55
CA LEU A 47 8.37 -3.68 -1.40
C LEU A 47 7.99 -5.16 -1.37
N VAL A 48 6.89 -5.52 -0.70
CA VAL A 48 6.33 -6.89 -0.72
C VAL A 48 5.97 -7.29 -2.16
N ALA A 49 5.27 -6.43 -2.91
CA ALA A 49 4.93 -6.69 -4.30
C ALA A 49 6.17 -6.86 -5.18
N ALA A 50 7.21 -6.02 -5.01
CA ALA A 50 8.47 -6.15 -5.70
C ALA A 50 9.16 -7.50 -5.40
N ALA A 51 9.23 -7.91 -4.13
CA ALA A 51 9.75 -9.20 -3.74
C ALA A 51 8.99 -10.36 -4.41
N TYR A 52 7.66 -10.33 -4.36
CA TYR A 52 6.84 -11.35 -5.04
C TYR A 52 7.13 -11.42 -6.53
N TYR A 53 7.23 -10.27 -7.20
CA TYR A 53 7.55 -10.20 -8.62
C TYR A 53 8.89 -10.90 -8.91
N TRP A 54 9.93 -10.48 -8.23
CA TRP A 54 11.29 -10.96 -8.45
C TRP A 54 11.49 -12.40 -8.02
N LEU A 55 10.66 -12.94 -7.15
CA LEU A 55 10.66 -14.36 -6.77
C LEU A 55 9.85 -15.25 -7.73
N GLY A 56 9.41 -14.72 -8.87
CA GLY A 56 8.68 -15.47 -9.91
C GLY A 56 7.21 -15.69 -9.57
N LYS A 57 6.60 -14.74 -8.86
CA LYS A 57 5.17 -14.67 -8.54
C LYS A 57 4.56 -13.38 -9.09
N GLU A 58 4.78 -13.11 -10.39
CA GLU A 58 4.45 -11.83 -11.01
C GLU A 58 2.96 -11.51 -10.96
N ASN A 59 2.10 -12.53 -11.07
CA ASN A 59 0.65 -12.32 -10.97
C ASN A 59 0.23 -11.94 -9.55
N ASP A 60 0.80 -12.59 -8.52
CA ASP A 60 0.54 -12.22 -7.13
C ASP A 60 1.01 -10.80 -6.84
N SER A 61 2.18 -10.41 -7.37
CA SER A 61 2.66 -9.02 -7.31
C SER A 61 1.65 -8.04 -7.90
N ALA A 62 1.13 -8.32 -9.10
CA ALA A 62 0.14 -7.46 -9.75
C ALA A 62 -1.15 -7.34 -8.90
N PHE A 63 -1.61 -8.42 -8.26
CA PHE A 63 -2.74 -8.36 -7.34
C PHE A 63 -2.47 -7.52 -6.10
N ILE A 64 -1.26 -7.61 -5.52
CA ILE A 64 -0.86 -6.74 -4.38
C ILE A 64 -0.85 -5.27 -4.81
N ILE A 65 -0.31 -4.96 -5.99
CA ILE A 65 -0.30 -3.60 -6.53
C ILE A 65 -1.73 -3.08 -6.77
N LEU A 66 -2.62 -3.91 -7.31
CA LEU A 66 -4.05 -3.56 -7.43
C LEU A 66 -4.68 -3.31 -6.06
N LEU A 67 -4.38 -4.13 -5.06
CA LEU A 67 -4.88 -3.95 -3.70
C LEU A 67 -4.47 -2.58 -3.13
N ILE A 68 -3.20 -2.19 -3.31
CA ILE A 68 -2.71 -0.87 -2.90
C ILE A 68 -3.46 0.24 -3.65
N LEU A 69 -3.63 0.11 -4.98
CA LEU A 69 -4.35 1.08 -5.80
C LEU A 69 -5.81 1.27 -5.32
N PHE A 70 -6.53 0.17 -5.10
CA PHE A 70 -7.90 0.21 -4.60
C PHE A 70 -7.97 0.89 -3.22
N THR A 71 -7.07 0.50 -2.31
CA THR A 71 -7.01 1.06 -0.97
C THR A 71 -6.72 2.56 -1.00
N ALA A 72 -5.74 2.99 -1.79
CA ALA A 72 -5.36 4.39 -1.92
C ALA A 72 -6.50 5.23 -2.54
N ALA A 73 -7.03 4.80 -3.70
CA ALA A 73 -8.04 5.56 -4.43
C ALA A 73 -9.36 5.68 -3.66
N ILE A 74 -9.84 4.58 -3.06
CA ILE A 74 -11.10 4.62 -2.30
C ILE A 74 -10.92 5.44 -1.02
N SER A 75 -9.78 5.30 -0.32
CA SER A 75 -9.50 6.13 0.86
C SER A 75 -9.39 7.62 0.50
N ALA A 76 -8.74 7.96 -0.62
CA ALA A 76 -8.64 9.34 -1.10
C ALA A 76 -10.03 9.94 -1.40
N LEU A 77 -10.87 9.18 -2.13
CA LEU A 77 -12.23 9.60 -2.46
C LEU A 77 -13.05 9.91 -1.20
N ILE A 78 -13.04 9.00 -0.21
CA ILE A 78 -13.79 9.17 1.03
C ILE A 78 -13.23 10.36 1.84
N LYS A 79 -11.89 10.52 1.89
CA LYS A 79 -11.25 11.65 2.56
C LYS A 79 -11.68 12.99 1.97
N MET A 80 -11.67 13.12 0.64
CA MET A 80 -12.09 14.36 -0.03
C MET A 80 -13.58 14.66 0.21
N TYR A 81 -14.43 13.62 0.26
CA TYR A 81 -15.86 13.80 0.45
C TYR A 81 -16.23 14.17 1.89
N ILE A 82 -15.63 13.47 2.88
CA ILE A 82 -15.93 13.69 4.30
C ILE A 82 -15.14 14.87 4.88
N ALA A 83 -13.92 15.11 4.36
CA ALA A 83 -13.03 16.21 4.72
C ALA A 83 -12.85 16.41 6.25
N ARG A 84 -12.85 15.33 7.04
CA ARG A 84 -12.72 15.39 8.50
C ARG A 84 -11.31 15.83 8.88
N PRO A 85 -11.13 16.88 9.69
CA PRO A 85 -9.82 17.30 10.19
C PRO A 85 -9.16 16.23 11.07
N ARG A 86 -7.85 16.32 11.23
CA ARG A 86 -7.12 15.40 12.12
C ARG A 86 -7.21 15.83 13.59
N PRO A 87 -7.08 14.87 14.55
CA PRO A 87 -7.15 15.16 15.99
C PRO A 87 -6.21 16.27 16.44
N TYR A 88 -4.97 16.30 15.95
CA TYR A 88 -3.98 17.31 16.35
C TYR A 88 -4.34 18.74 15.91
N LEU A 89 -5.14 18.88 14.83
CA LEU A 89 -5.60 20.19 14.34
C LEU A 89 -6.74 20.78 15.19
N GLU A 90 -7.58 19.93 15.79
CA GLU A 90 -8.78 20.37 16.49
C GLU A 90 -8.65 20.37 18.01
N ALA A 91 -7.81 19.48 18.57
CA ALA A 91 -7.77 19.23 20.01
C ALA A 91 -6.50 19.73 20.70
N ASN A 92 -5.66 20.53 20.06
CA ASN A 92 -4.33 20.93 20.56
C ASN A 92 -3.49 19.73 21.04
N LEU A 93 -3.69 18.57 20.44
CA LEU A 93 -2.97 17.35 20.74
C LEU A 93 -1.58 17.39 20.08
N VAL A 94 -0.63 16.67 20.66
CA VAL A 94 0.74 16.64 20.14
C VAL A 94 0.77 16.01 18.75
N GLU A 95 1.24 16.76 17.74
CA GLU A 95 1.52 16.22 16.43
C GLU A 95 2.85 15.44 16.46
N ASN A 96 2.77 14.15 16.31
CA ASN A 96 3.95 13.30 16.12
C ASN A 96 4.16 13.00 14.62
N LYS A 97 5.43 12.81 14.20
CA LYS A 97 5.70 12.31 12.83
C LYS A 97 4.86 11.08 12.57
N SER A 98 4.19 11.04 11.41
CA SER A 98 3.20 10.01 11.13
C SER A 98 3.84 8.67 10.76
N SER A 99 5.02 8.70 10.13
CA SER A 99 5.69 7.54 9.58
C SER A 99 7.15 7.90 9.27
N LEU A 100 8.03 6.93 9.32
CA LEU A 100 9.43 7.07 8.90
C LEU A 100 9.59 6.97 7.38
N LEU A 101 8.63 6.29 6.71
CA LEU A 101 8.61 6.04 5.27
C LEU A 101 7.61 6.95 4.52
N ASP A 102 7.18 8.06 5.10
CA ASP A 102 6.39 9.09 4.39
C ASP A 102 7.31 9.85 3.42
N VAL A 103 7.73 9.11 2.39
CA VAL A 103 8.61 9.60 1.32
C VAL A 103 7.85 10.24 0.17
N LEU A 104 6.54 10.05 0.11
CA LEU A 104 5.71 10.62 -0.94
C LEU A 104 5.35 12.07 -0.58
N PRO A 105 5.30 12.98 -1.57
CA PRO A 105 4.83 14.33 -1.37
C PRO A 105 3.43 14.35 -0.72
N GLU A 106 3.21 15.24 0.23
CA GLU A 106 1.91 15.41 0.87
C GLU A 106 0.86 15.82 -0.16
N THR A 107 -0.30 15.18 -0.10
CA THR A 107 -1.48 15.50 -0.93
C THR A 107 -2.43 16.42 -0.20
N GLU A 108 -3.30 17.14 -0.91
CA GLU A 108 -4.31 18.02 -0.29
C GLU A 108 -5.18 17.28 0.74
N TYR A 109 -5.50 16.01 0.50
CA TYR A 109 -6.29 15.22 1.43
C TYR A 109 -5.46 14.59 2.57
N ALA A 110 -4.15 14.80 2.61
CA ALA A 110 -3.30 14.31 3.70
C ALA A 110 -3.69 14.90 5.06
N GLN A 111 -4.25 16.11 5.06
CA GLN A 111 -4.80 16.76 6.25
C GLN A 111 -6.09 16.13 6.79
N TYR A 112 -6.79 15.29 6.00
CA TYR A 112 -8.04 14.66 6.41
C TYR A 112 -7.79 13.33 7.12
N SER A 113 -8.60 13.07 8.17
CA SER A 113 -8.41 11.90 9.02
C SER A 113 -9.21 10.68 8.55
N PHE A 114 -10.44 10.84 8.09
CA PHE A 114 -11.35 9.72 7.82
C PHE A 114 -11.34 9.24 6.37
N PRO A 115 -11.19 7.93 6.12
CA PRO A 115 -10.81 6.88 7.05
C PRO A 115 -9.28 6.80 7.24
N SER A 116 -8.83 5.99 8.21
CA SER A 116 -7.40 5.75 8.43
C SER A 116 -6.80 4.88 7.32
N GLY A 117 -5.93 5.46 6.48
CA GLY A 117 -5.29 4.75 5.37
C GLY A 117 -4.39 3.58 5.82
N HIS A 118 -3.66 3.72 6.93
CA HIS A 118 -2.84 2.65 7.49
C HIS A 118 -3.70 1.48 7.99
N ALA A 119 -4.79 1.77 8.71
CA ALA A 119 -5.72 0.73 9.16
C ALA A 119 -6.40 0.03 7.96
N THR A 120 -6.78 0.80 6.93
CA THR A 120 -7.33 0.24 5.68
C THR A 120 -6.34 -0.67 4.98
N MET A 121 -5.07 -0.24 4.84
CA MET A 121 -4.04 -1.01 4.15
C MET A 121 -3.72 -2.32 4.87
N ILE A 122 -3.44 -2.27 6.19
CA ILE A 122 -3.09 -3.49 6.95
C ILE A 122 -4.26 -4.47 7.02
N SER A 123 -5.50 -3.97 7.14
CA SER A 123 -6.69 -4.83 7.14
C SER A 123 -6.92 -5.48 5.78
N SER A 124 -6.76 -4.75 4.68
CA SER A 124 -6.87 -5.32 3.35
C SER A 124 -5.79 -6.37 3.07
N ALA A 125 -4.57 -6.11 3.53
CA ALA A 125 -3.47 -7.06 3.44
C ALA A 125 -3.75 -8.34 4.27
N TYR A 126 -4.27 -8.20 5.50
CA TYR A 126 -4.67 -9.36 6.31
C TYR A 126 -5.65 -10.25 5.53
N PHE A 127 -6.75 -9.71 5.04
CA PHE A 127 -7.75 -10.50 4.33
C PHE A 127 -7.21 -11.13 3.05
N TYR A 128 -6.28 -10.46 2.36
CA TYR A 128 -5.63 -11.02 1.18
C TYR A 128 -4.66 -12.15 1.52
N PHE A 129 -3.89 -12.03 2.62
CA PHE A 129 -2.85 -13.00 2.96
C PHE A 129 -3.28 -14.10 3.92
N ARG A 130 -4.42 -13.98 4.62
CA ARG A 130 -4.86 -14.94 5.64
C ARG A 130 -4.92 -16.39 5.15
N ASP A 131 -5.29 -16.61 3.89
CA ASP A 131 -5.45 -17.95 3.32
C ASP A 131 -4.10 -18.56 2.88
N PHE A 132 -3.04 -17.76 2.83
CA PHE A 132 -1.67 -18.22 2.56
C PHE A 132 -0.89 -18.55 3.83
N VAL A 133 -1.44 -18.27 4.99
CA VAL A 133 -0.81 -18.49 6.28
C VAL A 133 -1.78 -19.20 7.22
N SER A 134 -1.26 -19.98 8.16
CA SER A 134 -2.08 -20.72 9.12
C SER A 134 -1.54 -20.59 10.54
N GLY A 135 -2.39 -20.92 11.51
CA GLY A 135 -2.03 -20.97 12.92
C GLY A 135 -1.49 -19.66 13.47
N ASN A 136 -0.32 -19.68 14.09
CA ASN A 136 0.27 -18.52 14.75
C ASN A 136 0.58 -17.35 13.78
N LYS A 137 0.79 -17.61 12.48
CA LYS A 137 1.02 -16.55 11.50
C LYS A 137 -0.24 -15.72 11.25
N GLN A 138 -1.44 -16.33 11.27
CA GLN A 138 -2.69 -15.57 11.21
C GLN A 138 -2.85 -14.67 12.43
N LYS A 139 -2.52 -15.17 13.63
CA LYS A 139 -2.55 -14.36 14.87
C LYS A 139 -1.59 -13.16 14.78
N LEU A 140 -0.41 -13.33 14.18
CA LEU A 140 0.54 -12.23 13.96
C LEU A 140 -0.03 -11.16 13.01
N LEU A 141 -0.77 -11.55 11.97
CA LEU A 141 -1.42 -10.59 11.09
C LEU A 141 -2.54 -9.81 11.81
N ILE A 142 -3.32 -10.49 12.66
CA ILE A 142 -4.34 -9.81 13.50
C ILE A 142 -3.67 -8.86 14.49
N LEU A 143 -2.58 -9.29 15.15
CA LEU A 143 -1.81 -8.44 16.04
C LEU A 143 -1.27 -7.20 15.30
N ALA A 144 -0.82 -7.36 14.05
CA ALA A 144 -0.36 -6.23 13.23
C ALA A 144 -1.49 -5.21 12.99
N ILE A 145 -2.74 -5.65 12.71
CA ILE A 145 -3.88 -4.74 12.60
C ILE A 145 -4.07 -3.96 13.91
N ILE A 146 -4.06 -4.65 15.06
CA ILE A 146 -4.25 -4.03 16.37
C ILE A 146 -3.15 -3.00 16.65
N VAL A 147 -1.89 -3.40 16.47
CA VAL A 147 -0.72 -2.53 16.75
C VAL A 147 -0.70 -1.31 15.83
N VAL A 148 -0.90 -1.49 14.52
CA VAL A 148 -1.00 -0.37 13.58
C VAL A 148 -2.16 0.55 13.93
N SER A 149 -3.32 0.00 14.26
CA SER A 149 -4.51 0.78 14.64
C SER A 149 -4.26 1.62 15.89
N LEU A 150 -3.73 1.02 16.94
CA LEU A 150 -3.39 1.72 18.18
C LEU A 150 -2.31 2.78 17.95
N SER A 151 -1.31 2.51 17.12
CA SER A 151 -0.29 3.51 16.79
C SER A 151 -0.87 4.77 16.15
N ARG A 152 -1.92 4.64 15.30
CA ARG A 152 -2.56 5.82 14.68
C ARG A 152 -3.29 6.70 15.68
N LEU A 153 -3.90 6.10 16.70
CA LEU A 153 -4.54 6.82 17.79
C LEU A 153 -3.49 7.50 18.69
N TYR A 154 -2.47 6.75 19.09
CA TYR A 154 -1.39 7.25 19.96
C TYR A 154 -0.61 8.40 19.31
N LEU A 155 -0.30 8.31 18.01
CA LEU A 155 0.40 9.35 17.27
C LEU A 155 -0.47 10.57 16.94
N GLY A 156 -1.74 10.61 17.38
CA GLY A 156 -2.65 11.73 17.19
C GLY A 156 -3.10 11.94 15.73
N LYS A 157 -2.89 10.97 14.84
CA LYS A 157 -3.18 11.12 13.42
C LYS A 157 -4.62 10.79 13.03
N HIS A 158 -5.32 9.99 13.84
CA HIS A 158 -6.66 9.51 13.59
C HIS A 158 -7.48 9.39 14.86
N PHE A 159 -8.78 9.58 14.74
CA PHE A 159 -9.75 9.23 15.75
C PHE A 159 -10.06 7.73 15.74
N LEU A 160 -10.70 7.23 16.81
CA LEU A 160 -11.08 5.82 16.89
C LEU A 160 -12.01 5.41 15.76
N THR A 161 -13.00 6.24 15.44
CA THR A 161 -13.94 5.96 14.33
C THR A 161 -13.27 5.94 12.97
N ASP A 162 -12.21 6.74 12.74
CA ASP A 162 -11.42 6.69 11.49
C ASP A 162 -10.73 5.34 11.32
N VAL A 163 -10.20 4.80 12.44
CA VAL A 163 -9.49 3.53 12.48
C VAL A 163 -10.47 2.36 12.27
N LEU A 164 -11.60 2.36 12.98
CA LEU A 164 -12.62 1.32 12.83
C LEU A 164 -13.18 1.29 11.41
N ALA A 165 -13.50 2.46 10.85
CA ALA A 165 -13.93 2.57 9.45
C ALA A 165 -12.85 2.07 8.48
N GLY A 166 -11.58 2.39 8.76
CA GLY A 166 -10.45 1.88 7.99
C GLY A 166 -10.33 0.36 8.02
N ILE A 167 -10.49 -0.26 9.19
CA ILE A 167 -10.47 -1.73 9.34
C ILE A 167 -11.60 -2.38 8.53
N ILE A 168 -12.82 -1.86 8.65
CA ILE A 168 -13.99 -2.39 7.93
C ILE A 168 -13.80 -2.25 6.42
N LEU A 169 -13.41 -1.07 5.96
CA LEU A 169 -13.17 -0.78 4.55
C LEU A 169 -12.06 -1.67 3.99
N GLY A 170 -10.94 -1.77 4.70
CA GLY A 170 -9.82 -2.61 4.29
C GLY A 170 -10.20 -4.09 4.27
N GLY A 171 -10.96 -4.56 5.25
CA GLY A 171 -11.49 -5.91 5.27
C GLY A 171 -12.34 -6.22 4.04
N PHE A 172 -13.23 -5.33 3.66
CA PHE A 172 -14.07 -5.46 2.47
C PHE A 172 -13.23 -5.47 1.18
N ILE A 173 -12.26 -4.55 1.05
CA ILE A 173 -11.37 -4.50 -0.12
C ILE A 173 -10.54 -5.80 -0.22
N GLY A 174 -9.91 -6.23 0.87
CA GLY A 174 -9.08 -7.44 0.88
C GLY A 174 -9.87 -8.72 0.60
N TRP A 175 -11.07 -8.86 1.18
CA TRP A 175 -11.97 -9.97 0.90
C TRP A 175 -12.38 -10.01 -0.57
N THR A 176 -12.80 -8.87 -1.13
CA THR A 176 -13.16 -8.76 -2.55
C THR A 176 -11.97 -9.12 -3.46
N ALA A 177 -10.75 -8.71 -3.09
CA ALA A 177 -9.55 -9.02 -3.85
C ALA A 177 -9.26 -10.53 -3.88
N VAL A 178 -9.48 -11.26 -2.78
CA VAL A 178 -9.33 -12.73 -2.73
C VAL A 178 -10.38 -13.40 -3.60
N GLU A 179 -11.65 -13.04 -3.48
CA GLU A 179 -12.73 -13.58 -4.32
C GLU A 179 -12.44 -13.40 -5.81
N LEU A 180 -11.95 -12.22 -6.20
CA LEU A 180 -11.55 -11.94 -7.56
C LEU A 180 -10.35 -12.78 -7.98
N LYS A 181 -9.34 -12.91 -7.11
CA LYS A 181 -8.16 -13.73 -7.38
C LYS A 181 -8.54 -15.19 -7.60
N ASP A 182 -9.31 -15.81 -6.70
CA ASP A 182 -9.69 -17.22 -6.77
C ASP A 182 -10.53 -17.52 -8.01
N LYS A 183 -11.43 -16.61 -8.36
CA LYS A 183 -12.23 -16.71 -9.58
C LYS A 183 -11.41 -16.65 -10.86
N TYR A 184 -10.22 -16.02 -10.84
CA TYR A 184 -9.40 -15.77 -12.02
C TYR A 184 -8.04 -16.47 -11.99
N ALA A 185 -7.54 -16.95 -10.84
CA ALA A 185 -6.21 -17.52 -10.69
C ALA A 185 -6.02 -18.87 -11.41
N GLY A 186 -7.08 -19.64 -11.63
CA GLY A 186 -7.03 -20.95 -12.29
C GLY A 186 -7.09 -20.89 -13.81
N LYS A 187 -7.32 -19.73 -14.42
CA LYS A 187 -7.44 -19.53 -15.86
C LYS A 187 -6.33 -18.59 -16.32
N GLN A 188 -5.64 -18.93 -17.41
CA GLN A 188 -4.80 -17.93 -18.08
C GLN A 188 -5.65 -16.69 -18.30
N PHE A 189 -5.37 -15.62 -17.55
CA PHE A 189 -6.16 -14.39 -17.61
C PHE A 189 -6.03 -13.80 -19.01
N ASN A 190 -7.08 -13.95 -19.80
CA ASN A 190 -7.10 -13.39 -21.14
C ASN A 190 -7.38 -11.89 -21.07
N TRP A 191 -6.32 -11.09 -21.19
CA TRP A 191 -6.37 -9.63 -21.19
C TRP A 191 -7.23 -9.01 -22.26
N HIS A 192 -7.63 -9.78 -23.31
CA HIS A 192 -8.55 -9.34 -24.36
C HIS A 192 -10.02 -9.70 -24.09
N SER A 193 -10.31 -10.38 -23.00
CA SER A 193 -11.68 -10.79 -22.63
C SER A 193 -12.56 -9.58 -22.25
N LYS A 194 -13.90 -9.73 -22.34
CA LYS A 194 -14.84 -8.71 -21.83
C LYS A 194 -14.59 -8.37 -20.36
N LYS A 195 -14.19 -9.37 -19.54
CA LYS A 195 -13.89 -9.21 -18.12
C LYS A 195 -12.61 -8.42 -17.88
N ALA A 196 -11.57 -8.64 -18.71
CA ALA A 196 -10.36 -7.85 -18.66
C ALA A 196 -10.62 -6.38 -19.03
N ARG A 197 -11.49 -6.13 -20.00
CA ARG A 197 -11.91 -4.76 -20.35
C ARG A 197 -12.63 -4.08 -19.18
N ALA A 198 -13.52 -4.79 -18.49
CA ALA A 198 -14.17 -4.25 -17.29
C ALA A 198 -13.15 -3.90 -16.19
N LEU A 199 -12.17 -4.77 -15.93
CA LEU A 199 -11.08 -4.49 -14.99
C LEU A 199 -10.26 -3.27 -15.40
N ASN A 200 -9.92 -3.14 -16.68
CA ASN A 200 -9.21 -1.97 -17.21
C ASN A 200 -10.00 -0.67 -17.00
N VAL A 201 -11.33 -0.70 -17.21
CA VAL A 201 -12.21 0.45 -16.94
C VAL A 201 -12.16 0.81 -15.45
N ILE A 202 -12.25 -0.17 -14.56
CA ILE A 202 -12.15 0.06 -13.12
C ILE A 202 -10.79 0.68 -12.75
N ILE A 203 -9.69 0.15 -13.28
CA ILE A 203 -8.35 0.71 -13.06
C ILE A 203 -8.27 2.17 -13.53
N VAL A 204 -8.82 2.47 -14.71
CA VAL A 204 -8.86 3.85 -15.24
C VAL A 204 -9.67 4.76 -14.33
N ILE A 205 -10.84 4.32 -13.83
CA ILE A 205 -11.65 5.10 -12.89
C ILE A 205 -10.86 5.36 -11.60
N LEU A 206 -10.19 4.38 -11.04
CA LEU A 206 -9.38 4.56 -9.82
C LEU A 206 -8.19 5.51 -10.05
N LEU A 207 -7.55 5.44 -11.21
CA LEU A 207 -6.49 6.39 -11.58
C LEU A 207 -7.04 7.79 -11.75
N LEU A 208 -8.25 7.96 -12.32
CA LEU A 208 -8.92 9.26 -12.40
C LEU A 208 -9.23 9.82 -11.01
N VAL A 209 -9.64 8.99 -10.06
CA VAL A 209 -9.82 9.42 -8.66
C VAL A 209 -8.51 9.94 -8.09
N LEU A 210 -7.39 9.26 -8.31
CA LEU A 210 -6.07 9.74 -7.87
C LEU A 210 -5.63 11.04 -8.59
N VAL A 211 -6.00 11.23 -9.85
CA VAL A 211 -5.78 12.49 -10.56
C VAL A 211 -6.58 13.64 -9.91
N LEU A 212 -7.85 13.40 -9.62
CA LEU A 212 -8.73 14.40 -8.98
C LEU A 212 -8.26 14.72 -7.56
N SER A 213 -7.69 13.74 -6.84
CA SER A 213 -7.10 13.94 -5.52
C SER A 213 -5.67 14.51 -5.58
N ARG A 214 -5.16 14.81 -6.78
CA ARG A 214 -3.78 15.29 -7.01
C ARG A 214 -2.69 14.38 -6.47
N ASP A 215 -2.96 13.07 -6.40
CA ASP A 215 -2.00 12.07 -5.94
C ASP A 215 -1.13 11.55 -7.09
N TYR A 216 -0.35 12.45 -7.68
CA TYR A 216 0.50 12.15 -8.84
C TYR A 216 1.56 11.10 -8.55
N SER A 217 1.95 10.95 -7.28
CA SER A 217 2.93 9.98 -6.83
C SER A 217 2.46 8.55 -7.06
N TYR A 218 1.26 8.23 -6.62
CA TYR A 218 0.66 6.93 -6.87
C TYR A 218 0.39 6.69 -8.36
N ILE A 219 -0.05 7.72 -9.08
CA ILE A 219 -0.29 7.60 -10.51
C ILE A 219 0.98 7.20 -11.25
N ALA A 220 2.10 7.87 -10.98
CA ALA A 220 3.38 7.61 -11.63
C ALA A 220 3.84 6.17 -11.42
N ILE A 221 3.83 5.68 -10.18
CA ILE A 221 4.29 4.32 -9.85
C ILE A 221 3.33 3.24 -10.38
N PHE A 222 2.01 3.45 -10.33
CA PHE A 222 1.03 2.48 -10.82
C PHE A 222 1.07 2.37 -12.34
N LEU A 223 1.04 3.49 -13.07
CA LEU A 223 1.06 3.47 -14.53
C LEU A 223 2.33 2.82 -15.06
N SER A 224 3.48 3.19 -14.50
CA SER A 224 4.76 2.64 -14.92
C SER A 224 4.88 1.14 -14.58
N TYR A 225 4.42 0.72 -13.39
CA TYR A 225 4.39 -0.68 -13.02
C TYR A 225 3.52 -1.50 -13.98
N PHE A 226 2.29 -1.08 -14.26
CA PHE A 226 1.40 -1.82 -15.15
C PHE A 226 1.87 -1.80 -16.60
N ALA A 227 2.42 -0.69 -17.08
CA ALA A 227 3.03 -0.63 -18.41
C ALA A 227 4.18 -1.65 -18.53
N GLY A 228 5.08 -1.70 -17.55
CA GLY A 228 6.17 -2.66 -17.49
C GLY A 228 5.68 -4.10 -17.38
N PHE A 229 4.72 -4.38 -16.49
CA PHE A 229 4.12 -5.71 -16.31
C PHE A 229 3.47 -6.22 -17.61
N LEU A 230 2.66 -5.42 -18.29
CA LEU A 230 2.00 -5.79 -19.52
C LEU A 230 3.02 -6.02 -20.64
N HIS A 231 4.05 -5.17 -20.72
CA HIS A 231 5.13 -5.35 -21.70
C HIS A 231 5.89 -6.66 -21.45
N PHE A 232 6.28 -6.93 -20.20
CA PHE A 232 6.96 -8.18 -19.83
C PHE A 232 6.11 -9.42 -20.19
N LYS A 233 4.80 -9.39 -19.93
CA LYS A 233 3.89 -10.48 -20.30
C LYS A 233 3.70 -10.63 -21.81
N ARG A 234 3.71 -9.53 -22.59
CA ARG A 234 3.68 -9.58 -24.06
C ARG A 234 4.91 -10.27 -24.64
N MET A 235 6.07 -10.12 -24.02
CA MET A 235 7.29 -10.80 -24.42
C MET A 235 7.25 -12.32 -24.14
N LYS A 236 6.17 -12.84 -23.53
CA LYS A 236 6.00 -14.24 -23.10
C LYS A 236 7.15 -14.74 -22.22
N LEU A 237 7.78 -13.83 -21.47
CA LEU A 237 8.83 -14.13 -20.52
C LEU A 237 8.23 -14.51 -19.17
N ASN A 238 8.91 -15.44 -18.49
CA ASN A 238 8.60 -15.82 -17.12
C ASN A 238 9.88 -15.78 -16.28
N LEU A 239 9.78 -15.24 -15.07
CA LEU A 239 10.86 -15.32 -14.13
C LEU A 239 10.98 -16.76 -13.58
N TYR A 240 12.20 -17.26 -13.54
CA TYR A 240 12.46 -18.51 -12.83
C TYR A 240 12.41 -18.28 -11.31
N ARG A 241 11.94 -19.28 -10.59
CA ARG A 241 11.95 -19.24 -9.12
C ARG A 241 13.36 -19.53 -8.63
N PRO A 242 13.87 -18.77 -7.65
CA PRO A 242 15.15 -19.08 -7.04
C PRO A 242 15.07 -20.42 -6.29
N THR A 243 16.14 -21.21 -6.37
CA THR A 243 16.20 -22.57 -5.81
C THR A 243 16.88 -22.65 -4.45
N ASN A 244 17.62 -21.60 -4.07
CA ASN A 244 18.34 -21.58 -2.80
C ASN A 244 18.35 -20.16 -2.17
N LEU A 245 18.68 -20.12 -0.88
CA LEU A 245 18.68 -18.88 -0.08
C LEU A 245 19.64 -17.82 -0.64
N LYS A 246 20.82 -18.22 -1.13
CA LYS A 246 21.79 -17.30 -1.73
C LYS A 246 21.21 -16.54 -2.94
N GLN A 247 20.50 -17.26 -3.83
CA GLN A 247 19.85 -16.63 -4.97
C GLN A 247 18.73 -15.67 -4.53
N ILE A 248 17.96 -16.01 -3.50
CA ILE A 248 16.93 -15.15 -2.93
C ILE A 248 17.57 -13.86 -2.40
N ILE A 249 18.60 -13.97 -1.55
CA ILE A 249 19.28 -12.82 -0.94
C ILE A 249 19.89 -11.91 -2.01
N LEU A 250 20.64 -12.46 -2.97
CA LEU A 250 21.27 -11.67 -4.02
C LEU A 250 20.23 -10.97 -4.89
N ARG A 251 19.15 -11.65 -5.24
CA ARG A 251 18.08 -11.09 -6.07
C ARG A 251 17.32 -9.98 -5.37
N LEU A 252 16.91 -10.21 -4.13
CA LEU A 252 16.21 -9.18 -3.35
C LEU A 252 17.16 -8.03 -2.99
N GLY A 253 18.40 -8.33 -2.59
CA GLY A 253 19.40 -7.32 -2.24
C GLY A 253 19.70 -6.37 -3.41
N ALA A 254 20.00 -6.89 -4.60
CA ALA A 254 20.26 -6.06 -5.77
C ALA A 254 19.02 -5.25 -6.21
N GLY A 255 17.84 -5.89 -6.17
CA GLY A 255 16.59 -5.21 -6.51
C GLY A 255 16.26 -4.07 -5.55
N PHE A 256 16.31 -4.32 -4.24
CA PHE A 256 16.04 -3.32 -3.21
C PHE A 256 17.11 -2.24 -3.11
N PHE A 257 18.38 -2.56 -3.40
CA PHE A 257 19.44 -1.55 -3.44
C PHE A 257 19.11 -0.41 -4.42
N VAL A 258 18.69 -0.76 -5.64
CA VAL A 258 18.31 0.26 -6.63
C VAL A 258 17.02 0.99 -6.23
N LEU A 259 16.01 0.29 -5.67
CA LEU A 259 14.83 0.97 -5.14
C LEU A 259 15.19 1.96 -4.02
N GLY A 260 16.16 1.63 -3.16
CA GLY A 260 16.68 2.52 -2.12
C GLY A 260 17.34 3.79 -2.71
N LEU A 261 18.14 3.64 -3.76
CA LEU A 261 18.72 4.80 -4.47
C LEU A 261 17.64 5.69 -5.09
N LEU A 262 16.64 5.09 -5.72
CA LEU A 262 15.49 5.83 -6.27
C LEU A 262 14.67 6.51 -5.17
N ALA A 263 14.48 5.87 -4.02
CA ALA A 263 13.79 6.48 -2.87
C ALA A 263 14.55 7.70 -2.33
N ILE A 264 15.88 7.66 -2.27
CA ILE A 264 16.70 8.84 -1.92
C ILE A 264 16.44 9.98 -2.90
N LEU A 265 16.36 9.71 -4.21
CA LEU A 265 16.01 10.74 -5.20
C LEU A 265 14.62 11.32 -4.99
N VAL A 266 13.61 10.50 -4.60
CA VAL A 266 12.27 10.99 -4.28
C VAL A 266 12.31 11.98 -3.13
N ILE A 267 13.06 11.66 -2.06
CA ILE A 267 13.10 12.49 -0.83
C ILE A 267 13.92 13.78 -1.04
N SER A 268 15.04 13.69 -1.78
CA SER A 268 16.01 14.78 -1.89
C SER A 268 15.78 15.74 -3.05
N SER A 269 14.77 15.49 -3.89
CA SER A 269 14.56 16.23 -5.14
C SER A 269 13.28 17.06 -5.13
N ASN A 270 13.14 17.92 -6.15
CA ASN A 270 11.88 18.60 -6.41
C ASN A 270 10.78 17.62 -6.92
N ALA A 271 9.52 18.06 -6.90
CA ALA A 271 8.38 17.24 -7.28
C ALA A 271 8.49 16.60 -8.68
N PHE A 272 9.09 17.28 -9.64
CA PHE A 272 9.26 16.77 -11.00
C PHE A 272 10.22 15.55 -11.03
N ILE A 273 11.38 15.69 -10.40
CA ILE A 273 12.36 14.58 -10.30
C ILE A 273 11.79 13.43 -9.46
N ALA A 274 11.06 13.73 -8.37
CA ALA A 274 10.42 12.74 -7.54
C ALA A 274 9.40 11.89 -8.35
N ILE A 275 8.58 12.51 -9.20
CA ILE A 275 7.62 11.81 -10.07
C ILE A 275 8.36 10.88 -11.05
N ILE A 276 9.46 11.36 -11.66
CA ILE A 276 10.28 10.54 -12.57
C ILE A 276 10.90 9.37 -11.81
N ALA A 277 11.45 9.58 -10.62
CA ALA A 277 12.00 8.51 -9.80
C ALA A 277 10.95 7.46 -9.42
N LEU A 278 9.72 7.87 -9.07
CA LEU A 278 8.60 6.96 -8.81
C LEU A 278 8.18 6.17 -10.05
N ALA A 279 8.17 6.79 -11.22
CA ALA A 279 7.92 6.09 -12.48
C ALA A 279 9.04 5.07 -12.79
N LEU A 280 10.30 5.43 -12.54
CA LEU A 280 11.41 4.49 -12.68
C LEU A 280 11.33 3.34 -11.68
N MET A 281 10.86 3.57 -10.43
CA MET A 281 10.62 2.49 -9.46
C MET A 281 9.61 1.46 -9.99
N GLY A 282 8.48 1.92 -10.55
CA GLY A 282 7.48 1.03 -11.13
C GLY A 282 8.02 0.20 -12.30
N LEU A 283 8.76 0.83 -13.23
CA LEU A 283 9.43 0.14 -14.33
C LEU A 283 10.55 -0.79 -13.84
N TRP A 284 11.30 -0.40 -12.82
CA TRP A 284 12.33 -1.24 -12.22
C TRP A 284 11.74 -2.53 -11.68
N ILE A 285 10.65 -2.45 -10.93
CA ILE A 285 9.99 -3.61 -10.34
C ILE A 285 9.50 -4.57 -11.43
N SER A 286 8.83 -4.05 -12.47
CA SER A 286 7.99 -4.85 -13.35
C SER A 286 8.61 -5.18 -14.71
N LEU A 287 9.67 -4.47 -15.13
CA LEU A 287 10.27 -4.62 -16.45
C LEU A 287 11.80 -4.68 -16.40
N ILE A 288 12.48 -3.61 -15.96
CA ILE A 288 13.93 -3.47 -16.14
C ILE A 288 14.67 -4.58 -15.40
N TYR A 289 14.44 -4.73 -14.11
CA TYR A 289 15.12 -5.74 -13.32
C TYR A 289 14.69 -7.17 -13.69
N PRO A 290 13.40 -7.48 -13.93
CA PRO A 290 12.99 -8.75 -14.51
C PRO A 290 13.71 -9.14 -15.81
N LEU A 291 13.92 -8.20 -16.74
CA LEU A 291 14.67 -8.47 -17.97
C LEU A 291 16.14 -8.81 -17.69
N ILE A 292 16.77 -8.11 -16.75
CA ILE A 292 18.15 -8.42 -16.31
C ILE A 292 18.20 -9.86 -15.75
N LEU A 293 17.25 -10.24 -14.90
CA LEU A 293 17.18 -11.57 -14.31
C LEU A 293 17.01 -12.68 -15.37
N VAL A 294 16.15 -12.46 -16.38
CA VAL A 294 15.95 -13.42 -17.48
C VAL A 294 17.22 -13.55 -18.33
N LYS A 295 17.87 -12.42 -18.66
CA LYS A 295 19.11 -12.41 -19.44
C LYS A 295 20.25 -13.12 -18.70
N HIS A 296 20.38 -12.85 -17.41
CA HIS A 296 21.41 -13.49 -16.58
C HIS A 296 21.23 -15.02 -16.52
N LYS A 297 20.00 -15.52 -16.42
CA LYS A 297 19.73 -16.96 -16.46
C LYS A 297 20.19 -17.60 -17.78
N LYS A 298 19.87 -16.96 -18.92
CA LYS A 298 20.32 -17.45 -20.25
C LYS A 298 21.84 -17.50 -20.32
N TRP A 299 22.51 -16.49 -19.79
CA TRP A 299 23.98 -16.41 -19.78
C TRP A 299 24.62 -17.52 -18.91
N VAL A 300 24.09 -17.77 -17.71
CA VAL A 300 24.58 -18.83 -16.79
C VAL A 300 24.32 -20.24 -17.35
N GLN A 301 23.23 -20.45 -18.10
CA GLN A 301 22.87 -21.74 -18.68
C GLN A 301 23.44 -21.97 -20.08
N GLY A 302 24.22 -21.03 -20.66
CA GLY A 302 24.80 -21.14 -21.99
C GLY A 302 23.76 -21.18 -23.12
N ILE A 303 22.52 -20.82 -22.86
CA ILE A 303 21.46 -20.76 -23.86
C ILE A 303 21.57 -19.39 -24.57
N ARG A 304 22.04 -19.41 -25.83
CA ARG A 304 22.10 -18.23 -26.72
C ARG A 304 20.73 -17.80 -27.22
#